data_36ce47d4b18c7cdc85e36c5fb5d4f610
#
_entry.id   36ce47d4b18c7cdc85e36c5fb5d4f610
#
_cell.length_a   1.000
_cell.length_b   1.000
_cell.length_c   1.000
_cell.angle_alpha   90.00
_cell.angle_beta   90.00
_cell.angle_gamma   90.00
#
_symmetry.space_group_name_H-M   'P 1'
#
loop_
_entity.id
_entity.type
_entity.pdbx_description
1 polymer ?
#
loop_
_entity_poly.entity_id
_entity_poly.type
_entity_poly.pdbx_seq_one_letter_code
_entity_poly.pdbx_strand_id
1 'polypeptide(L)'
;MDSLRVFRFVQGRDSVWRKQVLQTDDVDPQWRQMMRLLGVNVSYALSSQAKGKIERPYRWLQDRIVRTCALEKLTTIEEGRYVLKDEVNRYNNYQVHSTTGVIHAIRFEKARQAGNSLFRPFILPKPYTSIKDVFCVRVKRMVNGYRRISLFNQEIEAPNVSLREEVEVHLIPDRERKVLEIRIWREN
;
A
#
# COMPACT_ATOMS: atom_id res chain seq x y z
N MET A 1 17.09 -15.41 10.17
CA MET A 1 16.45 -16.06 9.00
C MET A 1 15.47 -15.08 8.41
N ASP A 2 15.89 -14.46 7.32
CA ASP A 2 15.20 -13.35 6.70
C ASP A 2 13.99 -13.87 5.94
N SER A 3 12.81 -13.61 6.48
CA SER A 3 11.56 -13.92 5.79
C SER A 3 11.34 -12.89 4.70
N LEU A 4 11.78 -13.18 3.50
CA LEU A 4 11.52 -12.40 2.29
C LEU A 4 10.02 -12.32 2.03
N ARG A 5 9.41 -11.18 2.35
CA ARG A 5 8.09 -10.83 1.84
C ARG A 5 8.29 -10.17 0.48
N VAL A 6 8.04 -10.91 -0.57
CA VAL A 6 8.15 -10.37 -1.93
C VAL A 6 6.76 -9.98 -2.42
N PHE A 7 6.47 -8.68 -2.44
CA PHE A 7 5.34 -8.13 -3.20
C PHE A 7 5.86 -7.65 -4.56
N ARG A 8 5.32 -8.20 -5.63
CA ARG A 8 5.61 -7.72 -6.97
C ARG A 8 4.61 -6.65 -7.36
N PHE A 9 5.06 -5.42 -7.39
CA PHE A 9 4.31 -4.33 -7.98
C PHE A 9 4.51 -4.33 -9.48
N VAL A 10 3.38 -4.23 -10.17
CA VAL A 10 3.36 -4.21 -11.62
C VAL A 10 3.25 -2.78 -12.09
N GLN A 11 4.33 -2.22 -12.62
CA GLN A 11 4.28 -0.92 -13.27
C GLN A 11 3.69 -1.04 -14.68
N GLY A 12 2.52 -0.41 -14.90
CA GLY A 12 2.07 -0.05 -16.24
C GLY A 12 2.94 1.06 -16.83
N ARG A 13 3.01 1.18 -18.17
CA ARG A 13 3.75 2.25 -18.87
C ARG A 13 3.35 3.66 -18.43
N ASP A 14 2.10 3.85 -17.99
CA ASP A 14 1.48 5.13 -17.66
C ASP A 14 1.21 5.32 -16.16
N SER A 15 1.79 4.50 -15.28
CA SER A 15 1.55 4.68 -13.86
C SER A 15 2.26 5.92 -13.34
N VAL A 16 1.57 6.68 -12.50
CA VAL A 16 2.09 7.85 -11.77
C VAL A 16 3.41 7.51 -11.04
N TRP A 17 3.58 6.28 -10.63
CA TRP A 17 4.77 5.73 -9.96
C TRP A 17 6.02 5.73 -10.83
N ARG A 18 5.89 5.54 -12.15
CA ARG A 18 7.02 5.53 -13.08
C ARG A 18 7.57 6.94 -13.31
N LYS A 19 6.71 7.94 -13.40
CA LYS A 19 7.15 9.34 -13.58
C LYS A 19 7.98 9.82 -12.40
N GLN A 20 7.63 9.43 -11.18
CA GLN A 20 8.40 9.79 -9.99
C GLN A 20 9.77 9.09 -9.93
N VAL A 21 9.85 7.84 -10.35
CA VAL A 21 11.14 7.10 -10.40
C VAL A 21 12.09 7.66 -11.47
N LEU A 22 11.56 8.24 -12.55
CA LEU A 22 12.39 8.83 -13.62
C LEU A 22 12.76 10.29 -13.36
N GLN A 23 12.06 11.00 -12.48
CA GLN A 23 12.29 12.42 -12.22
C GLN A 23 13.22 12.74 -11.06
N THR A 24 13.42 11.79 -10.13
CA THR A 24 14.31 11.99 -8.98
C THR A 24 14.90 10.65 -8.54
N ASP A 25 16.19 10.46 -8.77
CA ASP A 25 16.91 9.30 -8.27
C ASP A 25 17.01 9.27 -6.74
N ASP A 26 16.73 10.38 -6.05
CA ASP A 26 16.99 10.56 -4.62
C ASP A 26 15.77 10.50 -3.70
N VAL A 27 14.55 10.53 -4.22
CA VAL A 27 13.36 10.52 -3.35
C VAL A 27 12.68 9.16 -3.40
N ASP A 28 12.88 8.41 -2.33
CA ASP A 28 12.14 7.18 -2.10
C ASP A 28 10.64 7.51 -2.02
N PRO A 29 9.78 7.02 -2.92
CA PRO A 29 8.36 7.29 -2.81
C PRO A 29 7.85 6.89 -1.43
N GLN A 30 6.96 7.67 -0.85
CA GLN A 30 6.49 7.46 0.53
C GLN A 30 5.95 6.04 0.77
N TRP A 31 5.28 5.46 -0.25
CA TRP A 31 4.83 4.08 -0.17
C TRP A 31 6.00 3.08 -0.07
N ARG A 32 7.15 3.33 -0.71
CA ARG A 32 8.33 2.48 -0.64
C ARG A 32 8.96 2.54 0.75
N GLN A 33 9.04 3.73 1.33
CA GLN A 33 9.49 3.92 2.71
C GLN A 33 8.57 3.15 3.68
N MET A 34 7.25 3.25 3.48
CA MET A 34 6.27 2.48 4.24
C MET A 34 6.50 0.97 4.09
N MET A 35 6.70 0.45 2.87
CA MET A 35 6.98 -0.97 2.64
C MET A 35 8.27 -1.41 3.34
N ARG A 36 9.31 -0.57 3.33
CA ARG A 36 10.55 -0.83 4.04
C ARG A 36 10.33 -0.93 5.55
N LEU A 37 9.57 -0.01 6.13
CA LEU A 37 9.20 -0.05 7.55
C LEU A 37 8.39 -1.29 7.93
N LEU A 38 7.58 -1.80 7.01
CA LEU A 38 6.83 -3.05 7.18
C LEU A 38 7.68 -4.30 6.95
N GLY A 39 8.97 -4.16 6.63
CA GLY A 39 9.84 -5.29 6.28
C GLY A 39 9.42 -5.99 4.97
N VAL A 40 8.79 -5.25 4.06
CA VAL A 40 8.31 -5.75 2.77
C VAL A 40 9.28 -5.40 1.67
N ASN A 41 9.86 -6.40 1.01
CA ASN A 41 10.68 -6.19 -0.16
C ASN A 41 9.83 -5.89 -1.40
N VAL A 42 10.14 -4.78 -2.05
CA VAL A 42 9.49 -4.37 -3.29
C VAL A 42 10.31 -4.84 -4.47
N SER A 43 9.70 -5.64 -5.34
CA SER A 43 10.31 -6.11 -6.58
C SER A 43 9.48 -5.64 -7.78
N TYR A 44 10.13 -5.06 -8.77
CA TYR A 44 9.48 -4.57 -9.98
C TYR A 44 9.50 -5.64 -11.06
N ALA A 45 8.36 -5.85 -11.71
CA ALA A 45 8.29 -6.71 -12.88
C ALA A 45 8.86 -5.99 -14.10
N LEU A 46 9.95 -6.52 -14.65
CA LEU A 46 10.63 -5.94 -15.82
C LEU A 46 9.97 -6.28 -17.16
N SER A 47 9.06 -7.25 -17.17
CA SER A 47 8.36 -7.69 -18.38
C SER A 47 6.88 -7.91 -18.15
N SER A 48 6.09 -7.87 -19.22
CA SER A 48 4.66 -8.19 -19.19
C SER A 48 4.40 -9.65 -18.78
N GLN A 49 5.28 -10.58 -19.15
CA GLN A 49 5.14 -12.00 -18.79
C GLN A 49 5.24 -12.21 -17.26
N ALA A 50 6.05 -11.42 -16.56
CA ALA A 50 6.14 -11.47 -15.09
C ALA A 50 4.84 -11.07 -14.41
N LYS A 51 3.92 -10.40 -15.12
CA LYS A 51 2.59 -9.96 -14.67
C LYS A 51 1.51 -11.01 -14.90
N GLY A 52 1.70 -11.94 -15.82
CA GLY A 52 0.63 -12.82 -16.31
C GLY A 52 -0.12 -13.59 -15.21
N LYS A 53 0.52 -13.84 -14.04
CA LYS A 53 -0.13 -14.52 -12.92
C LYS A 53 -1.22 -13.67 -12.24
N ILE A 54 -1.07 -12.35 -12.24
CA ILE A 54 -2.05 -11.44 -11.64
C ILE A 54 -3.04 -10.89 -12.66
N GLU A 55 -2.61 -10.76 -13.92
CA GLU A 55 -3.46 -10.25 -14.99
C GLU A 55 -4.59 -11.23 -15.38
N ARG A 56 -4.34 -12.54 -15.32
CA ARG A 56 -5.35 -13.57 -15.64
C ARG A 56 -6.58 -13.52 -14.75
N PRO A 57 -6.46 -13.50 -13.41
CA PRO A 57 -7.62 -13.33 -12.52
C PRO A 57 -8.36 -12.01 -12.75
N TYR A 58 -7.63 -10.90 -12.98
CA TYR A 58 -8.27 -9.62 -13.26
C TYR A 58 -9.05 -9.61 -14.56
N ARG A 59 -8.49 -10.15 -15.64
CA ARG A 59 -9.20 -10.29 -16.92
C ARG A 59 -10.47 -11.12 -16.76
N TRP A 60 -10.36 -12.22 -16.03
CA TRP A 60 -11.50 -13.09 -15.76
C TRP A 60 -12.61 -12.36 -14.98
N LEU A 61 -12.24 -11.62 -13.93
CA LEU A 61 -13.18 -10.81 -13.15
C LEU A 61 -13.82 -9.71 -14.00
N GLN A 62 -13.04 -8.97 -14.77
CA GLN A 62 -13.56 -7.92 -15.65
C GLN A 62 -14.60 -8.46 -16.64
N ASP A 63 -14.29 -9.56 -17.30
CA ASP A 63 -15.21 -10.20 -18.24
C ASP A 63 -16.52 -10.62 -17.55
N ARG A 64 -16.42 -11.23 -16.37
CA ARG A 64 -17.59 -11.70 -15.60
C ARG A 64 -18.45 -10.57 -15.10
N ILE A 65 -17.86 -9.56 -14.48
CA ILE A 65 -18.61 -8.42 -13.95
C ILE A 65 -19.39 -7.74 -15.06
N VAL A 66 -18.74 -7.44 -16.20
CA VAL A 66 -19.39 -6.76 -17.31
C VAL A 66 -20.55 -7.59 -17.86
N ARG A 67 -20.35 -8.90 -18.05
CA ARG A 67 -21.42 -9.80 -18.56
C ARG A 67 -22.57 -9.91 -17.57
N THR A 68 -22.30 -10.09 -16.29
CA THR A 68 -23.36 -10.22 -15.28
C THR A 68 -24.15 -8.92 -15.15
N CYS A 69 -23.47 -7.78 -15.06
CA CYS A 69 -24.16 -6.49 -15.01
C CYS A 69 -25.03 -6.24 -16.27
N ALA A 70 -24.53 -6.59 -17.43
CA ALA A 70 -25.30 -6.44 -18.68
C ALA A 70 -26.50 -7.38 -18.74
N LEU A 71 -26.33 -8.64 -18.32
CA LEU A 71 -27.40 -9.65 -18.31
C LEU A 71 -28.53 -9.27 -17.33
N GLU A 72 -28.17 -8.81 -16.15
CA GLU A 72 -29.07 -8.42 -15.07
C GLU A 72 -29.55 -6.97 -15.19
N LYS A 73 -29.07 -6.23 -16.22
CA LYS A 73 -29.39 -4.81 -16.46
C LYS A 73 -29.08 -3.90 -15.27
N LEU A 74 -27.99 -4.18 -14.58
CA LEU A 74 -27.52 -3.39 -13.45
C LEU A 74 -26.84 -2.11 -13.96
N THR A 75 -27.18 -0.97 -13.34
CA THR A 75 -26.73 0.35 -13.82
C THR A 75 -26.03 1.17 -12.73
N THR A 76 -26.08 0.74 -11.48
CA THR A 76 -25.48 1.46 -10.38
C THR A 76 -24.13 0.86 -9.95
N ILE A 77 -23.28 1.68 -9.35
CA ILE A 77 -21.98 1.24 -8.82
C ILE A 77 -22.16 0.26 -7.65
N GLU A 78 -23.19 0.46 -6.84
CA GLU A 78 -23.52 -0.38 -5.69
C GLU A 78 -23.88 -1.81 -6.13
N GLU A 79 -24.71 -1.94 -7.14
CA GLU A 79 -25.05 -3.23 -7.75
C GLU A 79 -23.79 -3.90 -8.36
N GLY A 80 -22.96 -3.14 -9.08
CA GLY A 80 -21.71 -3.62 -9.62
C GLY A 80 -20.73 -4.11 -8.51
N ARG A 81 -20.68 -3.45 -7.36
CA ARG A 81 -19.90 -3.90 -6.21
C ARG A 81 -20.42 -5.21 -5.61
N TYR A 82 -21.74 -5.39 -5.60
CA TYR A 82 -22.33 -6.63 -5.16
C TYR A 82 -21.93 -7.79 -6.08
N VAL A 83 -22.08 -7.62 -7.39
CA VAL A 83 -21.62 -8.60 -8.39
C VAL A 83 -20.13 -8.92 -8.24
N LEU A 84 -19.30 -7.89 -8.05
CA LEU A 84 -17.86 -8.09 -7.82
C LEU A 84 -17.60 -8.95 -6.58
N LYS A 85 -18.29 -8.69 -5.48
CA LYS A 85 -18.15 -9.47 -4.24
C LYS A 85 -18.51 -10.93 -4.46
N ASP A 86 -19.61 -11.21 -5.15
CA ASP A 86 -20.06 -12.57 -5.44
C ASP A 86 -19.10 -13.30 -6.38
N GLU A 87 -18.63 -12.65 -7.44
CA GLU A 87 -17.67 -13.25 -8.36
C GLU A 87 -16.31 -13.50 -7.70
N VAL A 88 -15.83 -12.62 -6.82
CA VAL A 88 -14.62 -12.86 -6.03
C VAL A 88 -14.81 -14.04 -5.08
N ASN A 89 -15.95 -14.11 -4.40
CA ASN A 89 -16.28 -15.25 -3.54
C ASN A 89 -16.31 -16.56 -4.31
N ARG A 90 -16.98 -16.56 -5.47
CA ARG A 90 -17.05 -17.71 -6.37
C ARG A 90 -15.66 -18.15 -6.84
N TYR A 91 -14.84 -17.22 -7.28
CA TYR A 91 -13.47 -17.47 -7.74
C TYR A 91 -12.61 -18.11 -6.65
N ASN A 92 -12.67 -17.60 -5.43
CA ASN A 92 -11.84 -18.08 -4.35
C ASN A 92 -12.29 -19.40 -3.73
N ASN A 93 -13.62 -19.60 -3.61
CA ASN A 93 -14.16 -20.70 -2.81
C ASN A 93 -14.75 -21.86 -3.62
N TYR A 94 -15.04 -21.64 -4.91
CA TYR A 94 -15.72 -22.67 -5.70
C TYR A 94 -15.00 -23.01 -7.01
N GLN A 95 -14.19 -22.11 -7.54
CA GLN A 95 -13.52 -22.35 -8.81
C GLN A 95 -12.23 -23.14 -8.63
N VAL A 96 -12.15 -24.28 -9.34
CA VAL A 96 -10.92 -25.06 -9.41
C VAL A 96 -9.91 -24.34 -10.32
N HIS A 97 -8.70 -24.12 -9.81
CA HIS A 97 -7.62 -23.50 -10.58
C HIS A 97 -7.08 -24.47 -11.64
N SER A 98 -7.10 -24.08 -12.91
CA SER A 98 -6.77 -24.95 -14.04
C SER A 98 -5.37 -25.59 -13.98
N THR A 99 -4.38 -24.90 -13.44
CA THR A 99 -2.99 -25.40 -13.36
C THR A 99 -2.76 -26.28 -12.12
N THR A 100 -3.44 -26.00 -11.00
CA THR A 100 -3.17 -26.68 -9.74
C THR A 100 -4.20 -27.74 -9.37
N GLY A 101 -5.33 -27.77 -10.08
CA GLY A 101 -6.43 -28.69 -9.82
C GLY A 101 -7.12 -28.50 -8.47
N VAL A 102 -6.85 -27.39 -7.76
CA VAL A 102 -7.33 -27.16 -6.40
C VAL A 102 -8.02 -25.81 -6.29
N ILE A 103 -9.05 -25.72 -5.47
CA ILE A 103 -9.74 -24.48 -5.13
C ILE A 103 -8.77 -23.57 -4.33
N HIS A 104 -8.75 -22.27 -4.63
CA HIS A 104 -7.82 -21.31 -4.04
C HIS A 104 -7.87 -21.28 -2.51
N ALA A 105 -9.07 -21.19 -1.94
CA ALA A 105 -9.27 -21.17 -0.49
C ALA A 105 -8.75 -22.44 0.20
N ILE A 106 -8.98 -23.60 -0.40
CA ILE A 106 -8.50 -24.89 0.13
C ILE A 106 -6.97 -24.94 0.11
N ARG A 107 -6.36 -24.48 -1.00
CA ARG A 107 -4.90 -24.45 -1.11
C ARG A 107 -4.28 -23.48 -0.12
N PHE A 108 -4.89 -22.32 0.06
CA PHE A 108 -4.44 -21.31 1.03
C PHE A 108 -4.49 -21.87 2.45
N GLU A 109 -5.61 -22.52 2.83
CA GLU A 109 -5.79 -23.08 4.17
C GLU A 109 -4.79 -24.22 4.44
N LYS A 110 -4.58 -25.11 3.48
CA LYS A 110 -3.54 -26.16 3.58
C LYS A 110 -2.14 -25.58 3.81
N ALA A 111 -1.78 -24.52 3.08
CA ALA A 111 -0.49 -23.84 3.24
C ALA A 111 -0.36 -23.17 4.62
N ARG A 112 -1.45 -22.61 5.14
CA ARG A 112 -1.51 -22.02 6.47
C ARG A 112 -1.31 -23.08 7.58
N GLN A 113 -2.03 -24.19 7.49
CA GLN A 113 -1.94 -25.31 8.45
C GLN A 113 -0.55 -25.97 8.43
N ALA A 114 0.07 -26.07 7.27
CA ALA A 114 1.43 -26.60 7.10
C ALA A 114 2.54 -25.63 7.56
N GLY A 115 2.20 -24.46 8.12
CA GLY A 115 3.19 -23.46 8.51
C GLY A 115 3.92 -22.76 7.35
N ASN A 116 3.48 -23.00 6.11
CA ASN A 116 4.08 -22.39 4.89
C ASN A 116 3.56 -20.99 4.61
N SER A 117 2.81 -20.41 5.53
CA SER A 117 2.31 -19.03 5.40
C SER A 117 3.44 -18.03 5.56
N LEU A 118 3.48 -17.07 4.65
CA LEU A 118 4.40 -15.92 4.72
C LEU A 118 3.84 -14.77 5.59
N PHE A 119 2.65 -14.91 6.14
CA PHE A 119 2.12 -13.93 7.08
C PHE A 119 2.95 -13.95 8.37
N ARG A 120 3.28 -12.76 8.82
CA ARG A 120 4.01 -12.54 10.07
C ARG A 120 3.23 -11.57 10.94
N PRO A 121 3.29 -11.67 12.26
CA PRO A 121 2.76 -10.64 13.13
C PRO A 121 3.38 -9.29 12.77
N PHE A 122 2.56 -8.26 12.77
CA PHE A 122 3.07 -6.91 12.58
C PHE A 122 3.77 -6.47 13.88
N ILE A 123 5.03 -6.07 13.74
CA ILE A 123 5.81 -5.49 14.83
C ILE A 123 6.09 -4.05 14.44
N LEU A 124 5.68 -3.12 15.31
CA LEU A 124 5.91 -1.70 15.09
C LEU A 124 7.42 -1.42 15.09
N PRO A 125 7.99 -0.87 14.02
CA PRO A 125 9.42 -0.58 13.97
C PRO A 125 9.79 0.55 14.93
N LYS A 126 10.91 0.40 15.64
CA LYS A 126 11.47 1.48 16.46
C LYS A 126 11.95 2.62 15.55
N PRO A 127 11.88 3.89 15.95
CA PRO A 127 11.47 4.39 17.28
C PRO A 127 9.97 4.67 17.43
N TYR A 128 9.12 4.28 16.48
CA TYR A 128 7.71 4.64 16.46
C TYR A 128 6.92 4.00 17.59
N THR A 129 5.95 4.74 18.12
CA THR A 129 5.05 4.30 19.20
C THR A 129 3.62 4.05 18.70
N SER A 130 3.33 4.46 17.47
CA SER A 130 2.01 4.32 16.85
C SER A 130 2.10 3.82 15.42
N ILE A 131 1.16 2.98 15.02
CA ILE A 131 1.00 2.55 13.63
C ILE A 131 0.76 3.74 12.67
N LYS A 132 0.22 4.83 13.17
CA LYS A 132 0.02 6.07 12.41
C LYS A 132 1.34 6.64 11.88
N ASP A 133 2.45 6.45 12.60
CA ASP A 133 3.77 6.91 12.17
C ASP A 133 4.33 6.09 11.00
N VAL A 134 3.84 4.87 10.81
CA VAL A 134 4.17 4.05 9.64
C VAL A 134 3.33 4.47 8.44
N PHE A 135 2.03 4.72 8.64
CA PHE A 135 1.05 5.04 7.59
C PHE A 135 0.73 6.54 7.54
N CYS A 136 1.77 7.38 7.49
CA CYS A 136 1.64 8.83 7.39
C CYS A 136 2.28 9.37 6.11
N VAL A 137 1.96 10.60 5.77
CA VAL A 137 2.71 11.36 4.76
C VAL A 137 3.87 12.04 5.48
N ARG A 138 5.10 11.89 4.96
CA ARG A 138 6.31 12.47 5.53
C ARG A 138 6.81 13.60 4.67
N VAL A 139 7.17 14.69 5.31
CA VAL A 139 7.82 15.82 4.65
C VAL A 139 8.98 16.31 5.50
N LYS A 140 10.07 16.69 4.88
CA LYS A 140 11.20 17.30 5.58
C LYS A 140 11.02 18.81 5.66
N ARG A 141 11.34 19.40 6.80
CA ARG A 141 11.28 20.84 7.04
C ARG A 141 12.46 21.30 7.86
N MET A 142 12.92 22.52 7.57
CA MET A 142 13.95 23.20 8.32
C MET A 142 13.33 24.03 9.44
N VAL A 143 13.87 23.92 10.63
CA VAL A 143 13.48 24.78 11.76
C VAL A 143 14.11 26.15 11.59
N ASN A 144 13.30 27.21 11.62
CA ASN A 144 13.76 28.60 11.47
C ASN A 144 14.41 29.16 12.76
N GLY A 145 14.88 30.41 12.70
CA GLY A 145 15.51 31.10 13.83
C GLY A 145 14.58 31.33 15.03
N TYR A 146 13.27 31.19 14.86
CA TYR A 146 12.24 31.33 15.90
C TYR A 146 11.73 29.99 16.42
N ARG A 147 12.43 28.89 16.12
CA ARG A 147 12.03 27.51 16.45
C ARG A 147 10.66 27.13 15.89
N ARG A 148 10.41 27.49 14.65
CA ARG A 148 9.18 27.17 13.92
C ARG A 148 9.49 26.49 12.60
N ILE A 149 8.57 25.66 12.14
CA ILE A 149 8.55 25.07 10.81
C ILE A 149 7.38 25.65 10.01
N SER A 150 7.59 25.90 8.72
CA SER A 150 6.52 26.30 7.82
C SER A 150 5.86 25.11 7.16
N LEU A 151 4.54 25.02 7.27
CA LEU A 151 3.73 23.95 6.68
C LEU A 151 2.38 24.52 6.23
N PHE A 152 2.04 24.34 4.94
CA PHE A 152 0.78 24.88 4.36
C PHE A 152 0.56 26.37 4.63
N ASN A 153 1.59 27.19 4.51
CA ASN A 153 1.58 28.63 4.81
C ASN A 153 1.25 28.98 6.28
N GLN A 154 1.41 28.01 7.19
CA GLN A 154 1.28 28.21 8.63
C GLN A 154 2.62 27.95 9.31
N GLU A 155 2.90 28.67 10.39
CA GLU A 155 4.05 28.42 11.23
C GLU A 155 3.67 27.59 12.43
N ILE A 156 4.38 26.48 12.63
CA ILE A 156 4.15 25.51 13.71
C ILE A 156 5.36 25.53 14.62
N GLU A 157 5.13 25.61 15.92
CA GLU A 157 6.20 25.64 16.91
C GLU A 157 6.89 24.28 17.05
N ALA A 158 8.23 24.32 17.11
CA ALA A 158 9.10 23.17 17.32
C ALA A 158 10.10 23.45 18.46
N PRO A 159 9.61 23.63 19.72
CA PRO A 159 10.40 24.20 20.81
C PRO A 159 11.61 23.34 21.22
N ASN A 160 11.51 22.01 21.04
CA ASN A 160 12.53 21.04 21.44
C ASN A 160 13.52 20.69 20.33
N VAL A 161 13.57 21.48 19.26
CA VAL A 161 14.45 21.24 18.11
C VAL A 161 15.48 22.36 18.01
N SER A 162 16.68 22.02 17.57
CA SER A 162 17.75 22.98 17.36
C SER A 162 17.43 23.92 16.19
N LEU A 163 17.98 25.14 16.27
CA LEU A 163 17.81 26.10 15.17
C LEU A 163 18.49 25.57 13.92
N ARG A 164 17.85 25.73 12.76
CA ARG A 164 18.35 25.28 11.45
C ARG A 164 18.58 23.78 11.34
N GLU A 165 17.95 23.00 12.22
CA GLU A 165 17.92 21.54 12.13
C GLU A 165 16.84 21.11 11.12
N GLU A 166 17.14 20.10 10.29
CA GLU A 166 16.15 19.46 9.45
C GLU A 166 15.38 18.41 10.27
N VAL A 167 14.07 18.46 10.20
CA VAL A 167 13.19 17.51 10.90
C VAL A 167 12.27 16.81 9.92
N GLU A 168 11.94 15.57 10.23
CA GLU A 168 10.87 14.84 9.52
C GLU A 168 9.53 15.13 10.18
N VAL A 169 8.58 15.57 9.41
CA VAL A 169 7.21 15.89 9.86
C VAL A 169 6.25 14.85 9.34
N HIS A 170 5.59 14.15 10.25
CA HIS A 170 4.55 13.18 9.95
C HIS A 170 3.19 13.87 9.89
N LEU A 171 2.52 13.74 8.76
CA LEU A 171 1.20 14.29 8.51
C LEU A 171 0.19 13.14 8.54
N ILE A 172 -0.69 13.16 9.52
CA ILE A 172 -1.65 12.09 9.78
C ILE A 172 -3.07 12.65 9.66
N PRO A 173 -3.73 12.48 8.50
CA PRO A 173 -5.09 12.98 8.31
C PRO A 173 -6.11 12.12 9.08
N ASP A 174 -6.92 12.78 9.89
CA ASP A 174 -8.11 12.20 10.50
C ASP A 174 -9.35 12.67 9.71
N ARG A 175 -9.92 11.75 8.92
CA ARG A 175 -11.06 12.06 8.04
C ARG A 175 -12.36 12.27 8.82
N GLU A 176 -12.52 11.62 9.96
CA GLU A 176 -13.73 11.70 10.77
C GLU A 176 -13.80 13.05 11.47
N ARG A 177 -12.68 13.44 12.11
CA ARG A 177 -12.58 14.71 12.81
C ARG A 177 -12.25 15.90 11.90
N LYS A 178 -11.89 15.66 10.64
CA LYS A 178 -11.45 16.68 9.66
C LYS A 178 -10.27 17.50 10.18
N VAL A 179 -9.36 16.86 10.88
CA VAL A 179 -8.13 17.46 11.42
C VAL A 179 -6.90 16.77 10.85
N LEU A 180 -5.77 17.47 10.88
CA LEU A 180 -4.46 16.95 10.53
C LEU A 180 -3.61 16.89 11.81
N GLU A 181 -3.31 15.70 12.29
CA GLU A 181 -2.36 15.49 13.37
C GLU A 181 -0.94 15.63 12.80
N ILE A 182 -0.11 16.45 13.43
CA ILE A 182 1.25 16.71 13.01
C ILE A 182 2.19 16.23 14.11
N ARG A 183 3.18 15.40 13.74
CA ARG A 183 4.24 14.94 14.65
C ARG A 183 5.58 15.33 14.07
N ILE A 184 6.45 15.90 14.89
CA ILE A 184 7.80 16.31 14.51
C ILE A 184 8.79 15.27 15.04
N TRP A 185 9.57 14.68 14.14
CA TRP A 185 10.59 13.69 14.45
C TRP A 185 11.98 14.23 14.12
N ARG A 186 12.95 13.90 14.97
CA ARG A 186 14.36 14.16 14.73
C ARG A 186 15.01 12.90 14.15
N GLU A 187 15.82 13.06 13.12
CA GLU A 187 16.74 12.00 12.71
C GLU A 187 17.84 11.90 13.76
N ASN A 188 17.94 10.78 14.46
CA ASN A 188 19.05 10.46 15.35
C ASN A 188 20.19 9.83 14.54
#